data_3d41a856483ab9d7c2bc5c30d9a02df4
#
_entry.id   3d41a856483ab9d7c2bc5c30d9a02df4
#
_cell.length_a   1.000
_cell.length_b   1.000
_cell.length_c   1.000
_cell.angle_alpha   90.00
_cell.angle_beta   90.00
_cell.angle_gamma   90.00
#
_symmetry.space_group_name_H-M   'P 1'
#
loop_
_entity.id
_entity.type
_entity.pdbx_description
1 polymer ?
#
loop_
_entity_poly.entity_id
_entity_poly.type
_entity_poly.pdbx_seq_one_letter_code
_entity_poly.pdbx_strand_id
1 'polypeptide(L)'
;MIVLKGISKSYGEVTAVRHVDLSIPPGCIYGIIGRSGAGKSSLLRTMSLLEKPDTGEVYYRSERVDTLSGMALLERRRKMGMIFQNFNLLGSRSASGNIAYPLEIAGLNRKQIDKRVDELLELVDIAEKRKARLRELSGGQKQRVAIARALAANPEVLFCDEATSSLDPQTTRSILALIRDLQQRLKITVVLITHQMEVIREICQEVAVMEEGYIVEYGSVQSVFETPKTTAAREMFHA
;
A
#
# COMPACT_ATOMS: atom_id res chain seq x y z
N MET A 1 13.09 -2.29 6.29
CA MET A 1 12.87 -1.06 7.06
C MET A 1 12.76 0.11 6.09
N ILE A 2 11.71 0.93 6.25
CA ILE A 2 11.56 2.22 5.55
C ILE A 2 11.78 3.30 6.58
N VAL A 3 12.61 4.29 6.29
CA VAL A 3 12.86 5.41 7.20
C VAL A 3 12.65 6.72 6.44
N LEU A 4 11.82 7.57 7.01
CA LEU A 4 11.58 8.94 6.57
C LEU A 4 12.26 9.88 7.55
N LYS A 5 12.98 10.89 7.06
CA LYS A 5 13.65 11.89 7.88
C LYS A 5 13.28 13.29 7.38
N GLY A 6 12.51 14.02 8.19
CA GLY A 6 12.11 15.39 7.92
C GLY A 6 11.36 15.60 6.60
N ILE A 7 10.53 14.62 6.19
CA ILE A 7 9.80 14.67 4.92
C ILE A 7 8.79 15.80 4.93
N SER A 8 8.87 16.67 3.91
CA SER A 8 7.81 17.63 3.62
C SER A 8 7.40 17.56 2.16
N LYS A 9 6.09 17.79 1.91
CA LYS A 9 5.50 17.80 0.57
C LYS A 9 4.38 18.82 0.49
N SER A 10 4.44 19.69 -0.52
CA SER A 10 3.45 20.73 -0.80
C SER A 10 2.90 20.59 -2.21
N TYR A 11 1.68 21.09 -2.40
CA TYR A 11 1.00 21.22 -3.69
C TYR A 11 0.45 22.64 -3.79
N GLY A 12 1.16 23.49 -4.52
CA GLY A 12 0.90 24.93 -4.52
C GLY A 12 1.06 25.52 -3.12
N GLU A 13 0.03 26.15 -2.58
CA GLU A 13 0.02 26.75 -1.25
C GLU A 13 -0.28 25.76 -0.12
N VAL A 14 -0.71 24.54 -0.45
CA VAL A 14 -1.11 23.53 0.54
C VAL A 14 0.07 22.62 0.88
N THR A 15 0.55 22.67 2.12
CA THR A 15 1.54 21.73 2.64
C THR A 15 0.83 20.48 3.18
N ALA A 16 0.88 19.39 2.40
CA ALA A 16 0.20 18.14 2.72
C ALA A 16 0.97 17.23 3.68
N VAL A 17 2.30 17.33 3.72
CA VAL A 17 3.18 16.59 4.64
C VAL A 17 4.16 17.58 5.23
N ARG A 18 4.30 17.58 6.56
CA ARG A 18 5.05 18.59 7.31
C ARG A 18 6.08 17.96 8.23
N HIS A 19 7.33 17.95 7.79
CA HIS A 19 8.50 17.50 8.58
C HIS A 19 8.27 16.15 9.27
N VAL A 20 7.87 15.14 8.50
CA VAL A 20 7.56 13.82 9.03
C VAL A 20 8.81 12.99 9.20
N ASP A 21 9.02 12.50 10.43
CA ASP A 21 9.94 11.43 10.78
C ASP A 21 9.15 10.16 11.07
N LEU A 22 9.48 9.06 10.41
CA LEU A 22 8.79 7.79 10.57
C LEU A 22 9.71 6.62 10.25
N SER A 23 9.66 5.58 11.08
CA SER A 23 10.36 4.31 10.83
C SER A 23 9.37 3.16 10.77
N ILE A 24 9.37 2.42 9.66
CA ILE A 24 8.51 1.25 9.44
C ILE A 24 9.38 0.00 9.48
N PRO A 25 9.16 -0.91 10.43
CA PRO A 25 9.89 -2.17 10.52
C PRO A 25 9.69 -3.07 9.29
N PRO A 26 10.64 -3.94 8.95
CA PRO A 26 10.44 -4.90 7.87
C PRO A 26 9.51 -6.03 8.30
N GLY A 27 8.75 -6.57 7.35
CA GLY A 27 7.94 -7.77 7.54
C GLY A 27 6.77 -7.59 8.51
N CYS A 28 6.23 -6.38 8.65
CA CYS A 28 5.01 -6.09 9.41
C CYS A 28 3.92 -5.51 8.50
N ILE A 29 2.69 -5.45 9.02
CA ILE A 29 1.61 -4.62 8.47
C ILE A 29 1.57 -3.36 9.32
N TYR A 30 1.94 -2.24 8.73
CA TYR A 30 2.00 -0.92 9.36
C TYR A 30 0.82 -0.06 8.89
N GLY A 31 0.01 0.42 9.82
CA GLY A 31 -1.13 1.28 9.54
C GLY A 31 -0.74 2.77 9.57
N ILE A 32 -1.31 3.56 8.67
CA ILE A 32 -1.30 5.02 8.76
C ILE A 32 -2.76 5.48 8.74
N ILE A 33 -3.17 6.14 9.81
CA ILE A 33 -4.56 6.53 10.03
C ILE A 33 -4.65 8.03 10.24
N GLY A 34 -5.80 8.62 9.92
CA GLY A 34 -6.04 10.06 10.07
C GLY A 34 -7.30 10.48 9.34
N ARG A 35 -7.82 11.65 9.66
CA ARG A 35 -9.01 12.23 9.00
C ARG A 35 -8.75 12.43 7.49
N SER A 36 -9.83 12.57 6.70
CA SER A 36 -9.68 12.95 5.29
C SER A 36 -8.91 14.27 5.19
N GLY A 37 -7.99 14.35 4.22
CA GLY A 37 -7.13 15.54 4.06
C GLY A 37 -5.92 15.61 5.00
N ALA A 38 -5.71 14.67 5.93
CA ALA A 38 -4.56 14.69 6.84
C ALA A 38 -3.18 14.53 6.17
N GLY A 39 -3.12 14.23 4.85
CA GLY A 39 -1.86 14.07 4.10
C GLY A 39 -1.41 12.63 3.87
N LYS A 40 -2.19 11.63 4.29
CA LYS A 40 -1.83 10.20 4.25
C LYS A 40 -1.41 9.70 2.86
N SER A 41 -2.24 9.96 1.83
CA SER A 41 -1.93 9.53 0.45
C SER A 41 -0.71 10.25 -0.11
N SER A 42 -0.47 11.51 0.26
CA SER A 42 0.74 12.26 -0.12
C SER A 42 1.99 11.65 0.51
N LEU A 43 1.91 11.29 1.80
CA LEU A 43 2.99 10.59 2.50
C LEU A 43 3.28 9.24 1.84
N LEU A 44 2.24 8.46 1.52
CA LEU A 44 2.39 7.17 0.85
C LEU A 44 3.00 7.30 -0.54
N ARG A 45 2.59 8.29 -1.33
CA ARG A 45 3.18 8.55 -2.66
C ARG A 45 4.66 8.92 -2.56
N THR A 46 5.04 9.64 -1.52
CA THR A 46 6.45 9.96 -1.25
C THR A 46 7.23 8.71 -0.83
N MET A 47 6.68 7.90 0.09
CA MET A 47 7.30 6.63 0.49
C MET A 47 7.46 5.66 -0.67
N SER A 48 6.44 5.55 -1.53
CA SER A 48 6.46 4.66 -2.71
C SER A 48 7.26 5.22 -3.89
N LEU A 49 7.92 6.37 -3.72
CA LEU A 49 8.69 7.06 -4.76
C LEU A 49 7.85 7.43 -6.00
N LEU A 50 6.52 7.45 -5.91
CA LEU A 50 5.66 7.98 -6.96
C LEU A 50 5.84 9.48 -7.10
N GLU A 51 6.06 10.16 -5.97
CA GLU A 51 6.35 11.57 -5.91
C GLU A 51 7.63 11.81 -5.10
N LYS A 52 8.41 12.81 -5.54
CA LYS A 52 9.62 13.22 -4.80
C LYS A 52 9.21 14.14 -3.65
N PRO A 53 9.78 13.99 -2.43
CA PRO A 53 9.61 14.97 -1.37
C PRO A 53 10.23 16.32 -1.79
N ASP A 54 9.70 17.42 -1.24
CA ASP A 54 10.28 18.75 -1.44
C ASP A 54 11.50 18.93 -0.54
N THR A 55 11.43 18.40 0.69
CA THR A 55 12.55 18.33 1.63
C THR A 55 12.56 16.99 2.36
N GLY A 56 13.69 16.66 2.97
CA GLY A 56 13.88 15.43 3.74
C GLY A 56 14.46 14.29 2.93
N GLU A 57 14.51 13.12 3.53
CA GLU A 57 15.20 11.95 2.99
C GLU A 57 14.37 10.67 3.18
N VAL A 58 14.32 9.83 2.14
CA VAL A 58 13.65 8.51 2.18
C VAL A 58 14.71 7.42 2.09
N TYR A 59 14.68 6.49 3.04
CA TYR A 59 15.59 5.35 3.07
C TYR A 59 14.80 4.03 2.99
N TYR A 60 15.32 3.10 2.19
CA TYR A 60 14.94 1.71 2.19
C TYR A 60 16.10 0.86 2.68
N ARG A 61 15.93 0.17 3.82
CA ARG A 61 17.02 -0.44 4.57
C ARG A 61 18.04 0.65 4.97
N SER A 62 19.22 0.66 4.40
CA SER A 62 20.25 1.68 4.66
C SER A 62 20.54 2.56 3.44
N GLU A 63 19.81 2.35 2.33
CA GLU A 63 20.00 3.06 1.08
C GLU A 63 19.07 4.27 0.99
N ARG A 64 19.62 5.44 0.73
CA ARG A 64 18.84 6.65 0.42
C ARG A 64 18.28 6.55 -1.00
N VAL A 65 16.97 6.70 -1.15
CA VAL A 65 16.27 6.41 -2.42
C VAL A 65 15.54 7.61 -3.04
N ASP A 66 15.34 8.70 -2.32
CA ASP A 66 14.67 9.91 -2.82
C ASP A 66 15.48 10.65 -3.89
N THR A 67 16.78 10.37 -3.97
CA THR A 67 17.69 10.93 -4.98
C THR A 67 17.82 10.09 -6.25
N LEU A 68 17.23 8.89 -6.26
CA LEU A 68 17.28 8.00 -7.43
C LEU A 68 16.57 8.61 -8.64
N SER A 69 17.08 8.33 -9.82
CA SER A 69 16.52 8.75 -11.11
C SER A 69 16.72 7.68 -12.18
N GLY A 70 16.09 7.84 -13.35
CA GLY A 70 16.27 6.95 -14.49
C GLY A 70 16.03 5.48 -14.17
N MET A 71 16.94 4.61 -14.61
CA MET A 71 16.82 3.16 -14.42
C MET A 71 16.86 2.72 -12.96
N ALA A 72 17.71 3.35 -12.13
CA ALA A 72 17.80 3.02 -10.71
C ALA A 72 16.46 3.25 -9.97
N LEU A 73 15.76 4.35 -10.30
CA LEU A 73 14.42 4.62 -9.77
C LEU A 73 13.40 3.57 -10.24
N LEU A 74 13.44 3.20 -11.53
CA LEU A 74 12.55 2.17 -12.07
C LEU A 74 12.77 0.81 -11.41
N GLU A 75 14.02 0.40 -11.22
CA GLU A 75 14.37 -0.85 -10.53
C GLU A 75 13.89 -0.84 -9.08
N ARG A 76 14.06 0.29 -8.38
CA ARG A 76 13.55 0.42 -7.00
C ARG A 76 12.01 0.35 -6.96
N ARG A 77 11.31 1.04 -7.88
CA ARG A 77 9.84 0.99 -7.98
C ARG A 77 9.30 -0.41 -8.30
N ARG A 78 10.02 -1.23 -9.07
CA ARG A 78 9.65 -2.64 -9.32
C ARG A 78 9.61 -3.48 -8.03
N LYS A 79 10.37 -3.10 -6.99
CA LYS A 79 10.35 -3.75 -5.68
C LYS A 79 9.24 -3.24 -4.76
N MET A 80 8.35 -2.39 -5.27
CA MET A 80 7.23 -1.81 -4.56
C MET A 80 5.93 -2.17 -5.28
N GLY A 81 5.00 -2.80 -4.58
CA GLY A 81 3.64 -3.04 -5.07
C GLY A 81 2.73 -1.90 -4.61
N MET A 82 1.75 -1.54 -5.44
CA MET A 82 0.77 -0.51 -5.09
C MET A 82 -0.65 -1.00 -5.36
N ILE A 83 -1.51 -0.88 -4.36
CA ILE A 83 -2.94 -1.13 -4.44
C ILE A 83 -3.65 0.19 -4.18
N PHE A 84 -4.49 0.61 -5.13
CA PHE A 84 -5.21 1.88 -5.09
C PHE A 84 -6.67 1.67 -4.70
N GLN A 85 -7.30 2.69 -4.15
CA GLN A 85 -8.71 2.73 -3.76
C GLN A 85 -9.66 2.31 -4.91
N ASN A 86 -9.43 2.80 -6.12
CA ASN A 86 -10.26 2.52 -7.30
C ASN A 86 -9.70 1.39 -8.17
N PHE A 87 -8.97 0.43 -7.59
CA PHE A 87 -8.31 -0.70 -8.27
C PHE A 87 -7.31 -0.29 -9.36
N ASN A 88 -7.53 0.78 -10.09
CA ASN A 88 -6.75 1.30 -11.22
C ASN A 88 -6.39 0.21 -12.25
N LEU A 89 -7.34 -0.68 -12.54
CA LEU A 89 -7.18 -1.74 -13.52
C LEU A 89 -7.35 -1.21 -14.95
N LEU A 90 -6.57 -1.77 -15.89
CA LEU A 90 -6.63 -1.43 -17.30
C LEU A 90 -7.91 -2.02 -17.92
N GLY A 91 -8.89 -1.18 -18.26
CA GLY A 91 -10.21 -1.56 -18.76
C GLY A 91 -10.19 -2.37 -20.06
N SER A 92 -9.17 -2.15 -20.89
CA SER A 92 -8.96 -2.87 -22.15
C SER A 92 -8.41 -4.29 -21.97
N ARG A 93 -7.92 -4.65 -20.76
CA ARG A 93 -7.28 -5.95 -20.48
C ARG A 93 -8.20 -6.86 -19.66
N SER A 94 -7.99 -8.17 -19.80
CA SER A 94 -8.57 -9.19 -18.92
C SER A 94 -7.91 -9.18 -17.52
N ALA A 95 -8.39 -10.03 -16.60
CA ALA A 95 -7.75 -10.25 -15.31
C ALA A 95 -6.28 -10.65 -15.47
N SER A 96 -6.00 -11.70 -16.26
CA SER A 96 -4.63 -12.13 -16.56
C SER A 96 -3.80 -11.04 -17.25
N GLY A 97 -4.39 -10.27 -18.16
CA GLY A 97 -3.70 -9.19 -18.85
C GLY A 97 -3.31 -8.03 -17.92
N ASN A 98 -4.11 -7.76 -16.88
CA ASN A 98 -3.75 -6.79 -15.85
C ASN A 98 -2.56 -7.26 -15.00
N ILE A 99 -2.55 -8.54 -14.62
CA ILE A 99 -1.46 -9.14 -13.83
C ILE A 99 -0.18 -9.26 -14.67
N ALA A 100 -0.30 -9.58 -15.96
CA ALA A 100 0.83 -9.69 -16.89
C ALA A 100 1.53 -8.34 -17.14
N TYR A 101 0.81 -7.24 -17.08
CA TYR A 101 1.30 -5.93 -17.50
C TYR A 101 2.64 -5.50 -16.87
N PRO A 102 2.85 -5.56 -15.53
CA PRO A 102 4.16 -5.23 -14.95
C PRO A 102 5.27 -6.19 -15.37
N LEU A 103 4.96 -7.45 -15.69
CA LEU A 103 5.93 -8.44 -16.17
C LEU A 103 6.34 -8.19 -17.63
N GLU A 104 5.40 -7.73 -18.45
CA GLU A 104 5.66 -7.27 -19.84
C GLU A 104 6.63 -6.09 -19.83
N ILE A 105 6.39 -5.08 -18.97
CA ILE A 105 7.28 -3.92 -18.79
C ILE A 105 8.64 -4.35 -18.27
N ALA A 106 8.71 -5.40 -17.46
CA ALA A 106 9.97 -5.94 -16.96
C ALA A 106 10.75 -6.74 -18.04
N GLY A 107 10.16 -6.97 -19.22
CA GLY A 107 10.80 -7.65 -20.34
C GLY A 107 10.83 -9.19 -20.22
N LEU A 108 9.98 -9.79 -19.39
CA LEU A 108 9.88 -11.25 -19.28
C LEU A 108 9.31 -11.85 -20.57
N ASN A 109 9.76 -13.06 -20.91
CA ASN A 109 9.19 -13.79 -22.04
C ASN A 109 7.79 -14.37 -21.71
N ARG A 110 7.02 -14.67 -22.73
CA ARG A 110 5.62 -15.09 -22.61
C ARG A 110 5.44 -16.30 -21.69
N LYS A 111 6.32 -17.29 -21.77
CA LYS A 111 6.23 -18.51 -20.93
C LYS A 111 6.42 -18.18 -19.44
N GLN A 112 7.35 -17.29 -19.11
CA GLN A 112 7.57 -16.80 -17.75
C GLN A 112 6.37 -16.01 -17.25
N ILE A 113 5.81 -15.12 -18.09
CA ILE A 113 4.63 -14.33 -17.77
C ILE A 113 3.43 -15.24 -17.50
N ASP A 114 3.10 -16.17 -18.40
CA ASP A 114 1.97 -17.06 -18.24
C ASP A 114 2.06 -17.88 -16.96
N LYS A 115 3.23 -18.47 -16.68
CA LYS A 115 3.47 -19.21 -15.44
C LYS A 115 3.25 -18.34 -14.21
N ARG A 116 3.83 -17.12 -14.18
CA ARG A 116 3.70 -16.22 -13.04
C ARG A 116 2.27 -15.71 -12.85
N VAL A 117 1.56 -15.45 -13.92
CA VAL A 117 0.14 -15.06 -13.88
C VAL A 117 -0.71 -16.15 -13.27
N ASP A 118 -0.50 -17.42 -13.67
CA ASP A 118 -1.26 -18.54 -13.14
C ASP A 118 -0.99 -18.75 -11.64
N GLU A 119 0.27 -18.71 -11.20
CA GLU A 119 0.65 -18.74 -9.78
C GLU A 119 -0.04 -17.63 -8.97
N LEU A 120 -0.11 -16.42 -9.52
CA LEU A 120 -0.71 -15.27 -8.82
C LEU A 120 -2.24 -15.35 -8.77
N LEU A 121 -2.89 -15.84 -9.83
CA LEU A 121 -4.34 -16.06 -9.85
C LEU A 121 -4.76 -17.12 -8.83
N GLU A 122 -3.99 -18.20 -8.68
CA GLU A 122 -4.18 -19.19 -7.63
C GLU A 122 -3.94 -18.57 -6.25
N LEU A 123 -2.85 -17.82 -6.07
CA LEU A 123 -2.50 -17.18 -4.80
C LEU A 123 -3.59 -16.24 -4.26
N VAL A 124 -4.33 -15.57 -5.15
CA VAL A 124 -5.42 -14.67 -4.76
C VAL A 124 -6.81 -15.30 -4.94
N ASP A 125 -6.89 -16.61 -5.19
CA ASP A 125 -8.12 -17.41 -5.26
C ASP A 125 -9.15 -16.86 -6.29
N ILE A 126 -8.70 -16.69 -7.56
CA ILE A 126 -9.52 -16.31 -8.71
C ILE A 126 -9.01 -16.95 -10.02
N ALA A 127 -8.45 -18.15 -9.96
CA ALA A 127 -7.89 -18.84 -11.13
C ALA A 127 -8.91 -19.02 -12.26
N GLU A 128 -10.17 -19.28 -11.92
CA GLU A 128 -11.28 -19.44 -12.86
C GLU A 128 -11.62 -18.15 -13.62
N LYS A 129 -11.19 -16.99 -13.14
CA LYS A 129 -11.42 -15.66 -13.74
C LYS A 129 -10.28 -15.21 -14.67
N ARG A 130 -9.32 -16.06 -14.98
CA ARG A 130 -8.13 -15.73 -15.79
C ARG A 130 -8.44 -14.90 -17.04
N LYS A 131 -9.47 -15.27 -17.80
CA LYS A 131 -9.86 -14.62 -19.06
C LYS A 131 -10.96 -13.56 -18.92
N ALA A 132 -11.52 -13.40 -17.72
CA ALA A 132 -12.64 -12.49 -17.48
C ALA A 132 -12.26 -11.04 -17.78
N ARG A 133 -13.17 -10.29 -18.38
CA ARG A 133 -13.08 -8.84 -18.57
C ARG A 133 -13.48 -8.14 -17.27
N LEU A 134 -13.00 -6.93 -17.05
CA LEU A 134 -13.25 -6.21 -15.76
C LEU A 134 -14.75 -6.01 -15.47
N ARG A 135 -15.59 -5.85 -16.49
CA ARG A 135 -17.05 -5.73 -16.34
C ARG A 135 -17.74 -7.02 -15.82
N GLU A 136 -17.06 -8.16 -15.93
CA GLU A 136 -17.53 -9.48 -15.50
C GLU A 136 -17.08 -9.83 -14.08
N LEU A 137 -16.30 -8.95 -13.45
CA LEU A 137 -15.73 -9.13 -12.13
C LEU A 137 -16.49 -8.31 -11.09
N SER A 138 -16.78 -8.93 -9.92
CA SER A 138 -17.24 -8.20 -8.74
C SER A 138 -16.18 -7.24 -8.19
N GLY A 139 -16.54 -6.35 -7.28
CA GLY A 139 -15.61 -5.45 -6.59
C GLY A 139 -14.46 -6.21 -5.91
N GLY A 140 -14.79 -7.25 -5.15
CA GLY A 140 -13.80 -8.09 -4.49
C GLY A 140 -12.89 -8.84 -5.46
N GLN A 141 -13.42 -9.33 -6.59
CA GLN A 141 -12.61 -9.96 -7.63
C GLN A 141 -11.67 -8.96 -8.32
N LYS A 142 -12.14 -7.74 -8.60
CA LYS A 142 -11.27 -6.65 -9.09
C LYS A 142 -10.15 -6.34 -8.12
N GLN A 143 -10.44 -6.32 -6.82
CA GLN A 143 -9.44 -6.09 -5.78
C GLN A 143 -8.40 -7.22 -5.74
N ARG A 144 -8.82 -8.48 -5.85
CA ARG A 144 -7.91 -9.63 -5.95
C ARG A 144 -7.01 -9.54 -7.19
N VAL A 145 -7.52 -9.10 -8.33
CA VAL A 145 -6.71 -8.83 -9.54
C VAL A 145 -5.70 -7.69 -9.28
N ALA A 146 -6.10 -6.62 -8.59
CA ALA A 146 -5.21 -5.51 -8.25
C ALA A 146 -4.09 -5.95 -7.29
N ILE A 147 -4.41 -6.78 -6.31
CA ILE A 147 -3.43 -7.40 -5.40
C ILE A 147 -2.44 -8.28 -6.18
N ALA A 148 -2.94 -9.19 -7.02
CA ALA A 148 -2.10 -10.06 -7.85
C ALA A 148 -1.17 -9.25 -8.76
N ARG A 149 -1.67 -8.19 -9.39
CA ARG A 149 -0.87 -7.27 -10.21
C ARG A 149 0.22 -6.58 -9.39
N ALA A 150 -0.10 -6.12 -8.18
CA ALA A 150 0.86 -5.48 -7.30
C ALA A 150 1.99 -6.44 -6.85
N LEU A 151 1.68 -7.74 -6.75
CA LEU A 151 2.64 -8.79 -6.38
C LEU A 151 3.44 -9.35 -7.57
N ALA A 152 3.10 -8.98 -8.81
CA ALA A 152 3.66 -9.61 -10.01
C ALA A 152 5.20 -9.56 -10.05
N ALA A 153 5.79 -8.42 -9.72
CA ALA A 153 7.24 -8.20 -9.74
C ALA A 153 7.96 -8.63 -8.45
N ASN A 154 7.35 -9.44 -7.58
CA ASN A 154 7.90 -9.86 -6.28
C ASN A 154 8.36 -8.67 -5.42
N PRO A 155 7.44 -7.77 -5.03
CA PRO A 155 7.80 -6.59 -4.26
C PRO A 155 8.31 -6.94 -2.85
N GLU A 156 9.18 -6.08 -2.31
CA GLU A 156 9.59 -6.13 -0.90
C GLU A 156 8.58 -5.42 0.01
N VAL A 157 7.85 -4.45 -0.56
CA VAL A 157 6.86 -3.64 0.14
C VAL A 157 5.58 -3.54 -0.68
N LEU A 158 4.44 -3.67 -0.01
CA LEU A 158 3.10 -3.48 -0.58
C LEU A 158 2.46 -2.26 0.06
N PHE A 159 2.18 -1.24 -0.73
CA PHE A 159 1.45 -0.05 -0.32
C PHE A 159 -0.03 -0.19 -0.65
N CYS A 160 -0.90 0.09 0.32
CA CYS A 160 -2.34 -0.02 0.19
C CYS A 160 -2.97 1.35 0.52
N ASP A 161 -3.41 2.07 -0.50
CA ASP A 161 -4.10 3.35 -0.36
C ASP A 161 -5.61 3.12 -0.37
N GLU A 162 -6.22 3.08 0.83
CA GLU A 162 -7.66 2.83 1.04
C GLU A 162 -8.20 1.60 0.28
N ALA A 163 -7.43 0.52 0.27
CA ALA A 163 -7.64 -0.67 -0.55
C ALA A 163 -9.00 -1.39 -0.33
N THR A 164 -9.75 -1.06 0.72
CA THR A 164 -11.03 -1.69 1.05
C THR A 164 -12.21 -0.74 1.18
N SER A 165 -12.00 0.58 1.02
CA SER A 165 -13.02 1.60 1.28
C SER A 165 -14.25 1.53 0.36
N SER A 166 -14.12 0.93 -0.83
CA SER A 166 -15.20 0.76 -1.81
C SER A 166 -15.87 -0.62 -1.78
N LEU A 167 -15.54 -1.46 -0.79
CA LEU A 167 -16.02 -2.83 -0.67
C LEU A 167 -17.04 -2.96 0.48
N ASP A 168 -17.95 -3.92 0.36
CA ASP A 168 -18.85 -4.29 1.45
C ASP A 168 -18.08 -4.92 2.63
N PRO A 169 -18.66 -4.95 3.85
CA PRO A 169 -17.95 -5.43 5.05
C PRO A 169 -17.47 -6.88 4.96
N GLN A 170 -18.21 -7.77 4.30
CA GLN A 170 -17.82 -9.17 4.16
C GLN A 170 -16.64 -9.33 3.21
N THR A 171 -16.69 -8.65 2.07
CA THR A 171 -15.61 -8.61 1.09
C THR A 171 -14.36 -7.96 1.70
N THR A 172 -14.52 -6.87 2.46
CA THR A 172 -13.43 -6.21 3.19
C THR A 172 -12.67 -7.21 4.07
N ARG A 173 -13.36 -7.95 4.94
CA ARG A 173 -12.74 -8.97 5.81
C ARG A 173 -12.00 -10.03 4.99
N SER A 174 -12.57 -10.51 3.88
CA SER A 174 -11.92 -11.48 2.99
C SER A 174 -10.63 -10.92 2.39
N ILE A 175 -10.62 -9.66 1.94
CA ILE A 175 -9.42 -8.99 1.39
C ILE A 175 -8.36 -8.75 2.46
N LEU A 176 -8.76 -8.34 3.67
CA LEU A 176 -7.81 -8.15 4.78
C LEU A 176 -7.16 -9.47 5.21
N ALA A 177 -7.95 -10.55 5.29
CA ALA A 177 -7.43 -11.89 5.56
C ALA A 177 -6.43 -12.34 4.48
N LEU A 178 -6.73 -12.08 3.20
CA LEU A 178 -5.81 -12.34 2.09
C LEU A 178 -4.51 -11.53 2.23
N ILE A 179 -4.58 -10.23 2.51
CA ILE A 179 -3.38 -9.38 2.68
C ILE A 179 -2.52 -9.89 3.84
N ARG A 180 -3.11 -10.29 4.95
CA ARG A 180 -2.40 -10.86 6.11
C ARG A 180 -1.72 -12.17 5.76
N ASP A 181 -2.40 -13.09 5.08
CA ASP A 181 -1.84 -14.36 4.64
C ASP A 181 -0.66 -14.14 3.66
N LEU A 182 -0.83 -13.25 2.68
CA LEU A 182 0.23 -12.89 1.74
C LEU A 182 1.45 -12.28 2.44
N GLN A 183 1.23 -11.39 3.41
CA GLN A 183 2.31 -10.80 4.19
C GLN A 183 3.11 -11.87 4.93
N GLN A 184 2.44 -12.82 5.59
CA GLN A 184 3.07 -13.90 6.33
C GLN A 184 3.85 -14.86 5.43
N ARG A 185 3.25 -15.30 4.31
CA ARG A 185 3.86 -16.25 3.37
C ARG A 185 5.03 -15.63 2.60
N LEU A 186 4.88 -14.39 2.14
CA LEU A 186 5.87 -13.72 1.31
C LEU A 186 6.89 -12.92 2.13
N LYS A 187 6.65 -12.75 3.44
CA LYS A 187 7.47 -11.95 4.38
C LYS A 187 7.70 -10.52 3.89
N ILE A 188 6.73 -9.95 3.18
CA ILE A 188 6.76 -8.56 2.70
C ILE A 188 6.35 -7.59 3.81
N THR A 189 6.75 -6.34 3.67
CA THR A 189 6.21 -5.25 4.49
C THR A 189 4.95 -4.71 3.83
N VAL A 190 3.89 -4.48 4.60
CA VAL A 190 2.66 -3.85 4.11
C VAL A 190 2.48 -2.51 4.79
N VAL A 191 2.27 -1.45 4.01
CA VAL A 191 1.91 -0.11 4.52
C VAL A 191 0.48 0.17 4.10
N LEU A 192 -0.42 0.24 5.07
CA LEU A 192 -1.85 0.38 4.86
C LEU A 192 -2.34 1.76 5.29
N ILE A 193 -2.92 2.50 4.35
CA ILE A 193 -3.63 3.74 4.66
C ILE A 193 -5.14 3.46 4.71
N THR A 194 -5.77 3.90 5.78
CA THR A 194 -7.22 3.83 5.93
C THR A 194 -7.72 4.89 6.92
N HIS A 195 -8.99 5.19 6.87
CA HIS A 195 -9.71 5.93 7.90
C HIS A 195 -10.59 5.00 8.76
N GLN A 196 -10.58 3.68 8.50
CA GLN A 196 -11.36 2.66 9.21
C GLN A 196 -10.54 2.06 10.35
N MET A 197 -10.95 2.32 11.58
CA MET A 197 -10.26 1.87 12.80
C MET A 197 -10.26 0.34 12.94
N GLU A 198 -11.38 -0.29 12.56
CA GLU A 198 -11.53 -1.74 12.62
C GLU A 198 -10.48 -2.45 11.77
N VAL A 199 -10.18 -1.88 10.59
CA VAL A 199 -9.15 -2.42 9.69
C VAL A 199 -7.77 -2.41 10.36
N ILE A 200 -7.40 -1.31 11.02
CA ILE A 200 -6.12 -1.20 11.74
C ILE A 200 -6.05 -2.23 12.86
N ARG A 201 -7.11 -2.33 13.69
CA ARG A 201 -7.16 -3.29 14.81
C ARG A 201 -7.07 -4.74 14.33
N GLU A 202 -7.67 -5.05 13.18
CA GLU A 202 -7.77 -6.42 12.68
C GLU A 202 -6.43 -6.95 12.16
N ILE A 203 -5.65 -6.15 11.42
CA ILE A 203 -4.49 -6.69 10.70
C ILE A 203 -3.15 -6.01 10.99
N CYS A 204 -3.12 -4.79 11.54
CA CYS A 204 -1.86 -4.06 11.75
C CYS A 204 -1.18 -4.43 13.07
N GLN A 205 0.14 -4.44 13.09
CA GLN A 205 0.96 -4.58 14.29
C GLN A 205 1.30 -3.21 14.87
N GLU A 206 1.60 -2.25 14.01
CA GLU A 206 1.95 -0.88 14.39
C GLU A 206 1.10 0.12 13.62
N VAL A 207 0.95 1.31 14.17
CA VAL A 207 0.16 2.38 13.58
C VAL A 207 0.81 3.74 13.82
N ALA A 208 0.67 4.64 12.85
CA ALA A 208 0.91 6.07 12.99
C ALA A 208 -0.38 6.85 12.77
N VAL A 209 -0.63 7.82 13.64
CA VAL A 209 -1.75 8.77 13.57
C VAL A 209 -1.26 10.02 12.88
N MET A 210 -1.93 10.41 11.81
CA MET A 210 -1.58 11.60 11.02
C MET A 210 -2.67 12.66 11.12
N GLU A 211 -2.29 13.88 11.44
CA GLU A 211 -3.16 15.06 11.52
C GLU A 211 -2.48 16.28 10.90
N GLU A 212 -3.17 17.00 10.04
CA GLU A 212 -2.71 18.25 9.40
C GLU A 212 -1.30 18.20 8.80
N GLY A 213 -0.92 17.04 8.27
CA GLY A 213 0.40 16.82 7.65
C GLY A 213 1.47 16.30 8.61
N TYR A 214 1.21 16.19 9.90
CA TYR A 214 2.15 15.70 10.91
C TYR A 214 1.83 14.26 11.32
N ILE A 215 2.86 13.50 11.72
CA ILE A 215 2.67 12.30 12.54
C ILE A 215 2.60 12.77 13.99
N VAL A 216 1.42 12.67 14.59
CA VAL A 216 1.18 13.15 15.96
C VAL A 216 1.35 12.06 17.01
N GLU A 217 1.18 10.79 16.61
CA GLU A 217 1.38 9.64 17.49
C GLU A 217 1.75 8.41 16.66
N TYR A 218 2.56 7.51 17.23
CA TYR A 218 2.87 6.21 16.64
C TYR A 218 3.24 5.18 17.70
N GLY A 219 3.08 3.91 17.36
CA GLY A 219 3.42 2.79 18.24
C GLY A 219 2.69 1.50 17.87
N SER A 220 2.74 0.53 18.79
CA SER A 220 1.93 -0.68 18.61
C SER A 220 0.44 -0.32 18.58
N VAL A 221 -0.32 -1.04 17.77
CA VAL A 221 -1.78 -0.85 17.69
C VAL A 221 -2.41 -0.92 19.08
N GLN A 222 -2.01 -1.90 19.90
CA GLN A 222 -2.51 -2.01 21.26
C GLN A 222 -2.26 -0.74 22.07
N SER A 223 -1.03 -0.22 22.10
CA SER A 223 -0.69 0.96 22.89
C SER A 223 -1.44 2.22 22.46
N VAL A 224 -1.51 2.47 21.14
CA VAL A 224 -2.14 3.67 20.57
C VAL A 224 -3.64 3.67 20.75
N PHE A 225 -4.29 2.47 20.71
CA PHE A 225 -5.74 2.35 20.88
C PHE A 225 -6.19 2.30 22.35
N GLU A 226 -5.40 1.66 23.25
CA GLU A 226 -5.78 1.53 24.67
C GLU A 226 -5.39 2.77 25.47
N THR A 227 -4.26 3.41 25.14
CA THR A 227 -3.73 4.56 25.86
C THR A 227 -3.28 5.68 24.91
N PRO A 228 -4.21 6.28 24.14
CA PRO A 228 -3.86 7.35 23.22
C PRO A 228 -3.33 8.57 23.97
N LYS A 229 -2.19 9.10 23.55
CA LYS A 229 -1.48 10.20 24.21
C LYS A 229 -1.93 11.56 23.69
N THR A 230 -2.25 11.64 22.38
CA THR A 230 -2.64 12.88 21.72
C THR A 230 -4.15 13.09 21.70
N THR A 231 -4.58 14.35 21.61
CA THR A 231 -6.01 14.69 21.47
C THR A 231 -6.57 14.10 20.17
N ALA A 232 -5.82 14.22 19.07
CA ALA A 232 -6.20 13.65 17.78
C ALA A 232 -6.47 12.15 17.84
N ALA A 233 -5.59 11.38 18.50
CA ALA A 233 -5.81 9.94 18.67
C ALA A 233 -7.03 9.65 19.56
N ARG A 234 -7.20 10.38 20.68
CA ARG A 234 -8.36 10.23 21.57
C ARG A 234 -9.67 10.48 20.85
N GLU A 235 -9.78 11.60 20.13
CA GLU A 235 -10.98 11.94 19.38
C GLU A 235 -11.28 10.92 18.28
N MET A 236 -10.23 10.34 17.68
CA MET A 236 -10.38 9.36 16.60
C MET A 236 -10.84 7.99 17.10
N PHE A 237 -10.44 7.58 18.31
CA PHE A 237 -10.71 6.24 18.84
C PHE A 237 -11.90 6.19 19.82
N HIS A 238 -12.38 7.33 20.32
CA HIS A 238 -13.49 7.44 21.28
C HIS A 238 -14.68 8.21 20.71
N ALA A 239 -14.65 8.57 19.40
CA ALA A 239 -15.80 9.09 18.66
C ALA A 239 -16.61 7.92 18.09
#